data_a4059c050a84268c22f4c1702ad9eee9
#
_entry.id   a4059c050a84268c22f4c1702ad9eee9
#
_cell.length_a   1.000
_cell.length_b   1.000
_cell.length_c   1.000
_cell.angle_alpha   90.00
_cell.angle_beta   90.00
_cell.angle_gamma   90.00
#
_symmetry.space_group_name_H-M   'P 1'
#
loop_
_entity.id
_entity.type
_entity.pdbx_description
1 polymer ?
#
loop_
_entity_poly.entity_id
_entity_poly.type
_entity_poly.pdbx_seq_one_letter_code
_entity_poly.pdbx_strand_id
1 'polypeptide(L)'
;NVTWEVVVERLMNDDFSELDYPQMFFDAFGTEIITEDLTVKAIAQFIRTMISANSKFDKWRRGETDLSDLEYLGYQLFLKEGGDPEINPGGEFGADCFHCHGEAGLQFSDYLFHNNGLDPSFENDPGRVNVTGFVLDSGLFKTPTLRNVALSAPYMHDGRFNSLEEVVDHYNSGGVSSSTIDTFMKYTTGGLELAPQQKKALIAFLHALRDTTFI
;
A
#
# COMPACT_ATOMS: atom_id res chain seq x y z
N ASN A 1 -6.88 17.49 17.99
CA ASN A 1 -7.53 16.46 17.19
C ASN A 1 -8.85 17.00 16.64
N VAL A 2 -9.14 16.77 15.37
CA VAL A 2 -10.42 17.12 14.76
C VAL A 2 -11.37 15.93 15.02
N THR A 3 -12.53 16.20 15.63
CA THR A 3 -13.58 15.20 15.84
C THR A 3 -14.63 15.27 14.73
N TRP A 4 -15.47 14.26 14.62
CA TRP A 4 -16.55 14.25 13.63
C TRP A 4 -17.58 15.36 13.89
N GLU A 5 -17.84 15.71 15.14
CA GLU A 5 -18.70 16.85 15.49
C GLU A 5 -18.18 18.15 14.86
N VAL A 6 -16.86 18.40 14.96
CA VAL A 6 -16.22 19.58 14.35
C VAL A 6 -16.28 19.55 12.83
N VAL A 7 -16.15 18.36 12.20
CA VAL A 7 -16.28 18.22 10.73
C VAL A 7 -17.71 18.54 10.29
N VAL A 8 -18.71 17.96 10.95
CA VAL A 8 -20.13 18.19 10.64
C VAL A 8 -20.49 19.67 10.84
N GLU A 9 -20.07 20.27 11.97
CA GLU A 9 -20.31 21.68 12.24
C GLU A 9 -19.71 22.58 11.15
N ARG A 10 -18.49 22.30 10.69
CA ARG A 10 -17.85 23.06 9.60
C ARG A 10 -18.59 22.92 8.27
N LEU A 11 -19.05 21.73 7.92
CA LEU A 11 -19.82 21.51 6.70
C LEU A 11 -21.20 22.20 6.75
N MET A 12 -21.83 22.24 7.93
CA MET A 12 -23.12 22.91 8.13
C MET A 12 -23.03 24.44 8.07
N ASN A 13 -21.88 25.00 8.44
CA ASN A 13 -21.68 26.44 8.61
C ASN A 13 -20.49 26.94 7.76
N ASP A 14 -20.29 26.37 6.57
CA ASP A 14 -19.15 26.75 5.73
C ASP A 14 -19.37 28.12 5.07
N ASP A 15 -18.70 29.11 5.62
CA ASP A 15 -18.66 30.49 5.08
C ASP A 15 -17.46 30.74 4.14
N PHE A 16 -16.59 29.73 3.92
CA PHE A 16 -15.32 29.90 3.19
C PHE A 16 -15.37 29.38 1.76
N SER A 17 -16.22 28.40 1.46
CA SER A 17 -16.45 27.91 0.11
C SER A 17 -17.76 28.48 -0.43
N GLU A 18 -17.87 28.63 -1.74
CA GLU A 18 -19.13 28.99 -2.39
C GLU A 18 -20.10 27.78 -2.50
N LEU A 19 -19.84 26.71 -1.71
CA LEU A 19 -20.58 25.47 -1.74
C LEU A 19 -21.67 25.44 -0.67
N ASP A 20 -22.88 25.08 -1.08
CA ASP A 20 -24.01 24.80 -0.17
C ASP A 20 -24.02 23.31 0.18
N TYR A 21 -23.24 22.91 1.19
CA TYR A 21 -23.19 21.50 1.62
C TYR A 21 -24.55 20.93 2.04
N PRO A 22 -25.40 21.62 2.82
CA PRO A 22 -26.75 21.14 3.10
C PRO A 22 -27.54 20.80 1.84
N GLN A 23 -27.54 21.67 0.82
CA GLN A 23 -28.22 21.40 -0.44
C GLN A 23 -27.57 20.22 -1.20
N MET A 24 -26.22 20.13 -1.21
CA MET A 24 -25.52 18.98 -1.83
C MET A 24 -25.89 17.67 -1.13
N PHE A 25 -26.04 17.66 0.19
CA PHE A 25 -26.47 16.48 0.94
C PHE A 25 -27.95 16.15 0.65
N PHE A 26 -28.81 17.14 0.49
CA PHE A 26 -30.19 16.92 0.07
C PHE A 26 -30.24 16.26 -1.32
N ASP A 27 -29.46 16.74 -2.27
CA ASP A 27 -29.44 16.19 -3.63
C ASP A 27 -28.89 14.76 -3.66
N ALA A 28 -27.92 14.43 -2.80
CA ALA A 28 -27.28 13.12 -2.77
C ALA A 28 -28.05 12.09 -1.89
N PHE A 29 -28.66 12.53 -0.78
CA PHE A 29 -29.18 11.65 0.26
C PHE A 29 -30.65 11.92 0.63
N GLY A 30 -31.26 12.98 0.09
CA GLY A 30 -32.64 13.37 0.38
C GLY A 30 -32.84 14.07 1.73
N THR A 31 -31.77 14.58 2.35
CA THR A 31 -31.80 15.31 3.62
C THR A 31 -30.72 16.36 3.67
N GLU A 32 -31.04 17.55 4.19
CA GLU A 32 -30.08 18.62 4.47
C GLU A 32 -29.28 18.39 5.77
N ILE A 33 -29.65 17.37 6.56
CA ILE A 33 -28.97 17.04 7.81
C ILE A 33 -27.67 16.31 7.47
N ILE A 34 -26.54 16.96 7.78
CA ILE A 34 -25.20 16.37 7.64
C ILE A 34 -24.89 15.56 8.88
N THR A 35 -24.48 14.30 8.68
CA THR A 35 -24.04 13.40 9.75
C THR A 35 -22.71 12.77 9.40
N GLU A 36 -22.00 12.24 10.40
CA GLU A 36 -20.78 11.44 10.19
C GLU A 36 -21.01 10.34 9.17
N ASP A 37 -22.06 9.53 9.33
CA ASP A 37 -22.37 8.40 8.45
C ASP A 37 -22.56 8.84 6.98
N LEU A 38 -23.31 9.90 6.73
CA LEU A 38 -23.53 10.44 5.38
C LEU A 38 -22.24 11.04 4.81
N THR A 39 -21.45 11.73 5.63
CA THR A 39 -20.15 12.30 5.22
C THR A 39 -19.19 11.19 4.82
N VAL A 40 -19.06 10.13 5.63
CA VAL A 40 -18.22 8.97 5.32
C VAL A 40 -18.69 8.28 4.05
N LYS A 41 -20.01 8.15 3.81
CA LYS A 41 -20.57 7.60 2.57
C LYS A 41 -20.21 8.44 1.34
N ALA A 42 -20.30 9.76 1.44
CA ALA A 42 -19.91 10.67 0.36
C ALA A 42 -18.42 10.51 0.01
N ILE A 43 -17.54 10.53 1.01
CA ILE A 43 -16.10 10.31 0.85
C ILE A 43 -15.83 8.92 0.24
N ALA A 44 -16.47 7.88 0.75
CA ALA A 44 -16.29 6.52 0.22
C ALA A 44 -16.75 6.41 -1.24
N GLN A 45 -17.82 7.11 -1.63
CA GLN A 45 -18.26 7.12 -3.02
C GLN A 45 -17.28 7.87 -3.93
N PHE A 46 -16.73 8.99 -3.48
CA PHE A 46 -15.69 9.71 -4.19
C PHE A 46 -14.44 8.82 -4.39
N ILE A 47 -13.96 8.16 -3.33
CA ILE A 47 -12.81 7.25 -3.42
C ILE A 47 -13.03 6.14 -4.45
N ARG A 48 -14.27 5.62 -4.58
CA ARG A 48 -14.61 4.60 -5.59
C ARG A 48 -14.53 5.10 -7.03
N THR A 49 -14.58 6.40 -7.27
CA THR A 49 -14.35 6.98 -8.61
C THR A 49 -12.88 7.08 -8.97
N MET A 50 -11.98 6.95 -7.99
CA MET A 50 -10.53 7.02 -8.16
C MET A 50 -10.02 5.68 -8.71
N ILE A 51 -10.21 5.45 -10.01
CA ILE A 51 -9.83 4.18 -10.66
C ILE A 51 -8.52 4.36 -11.41
N SER A 52 -7.45 3.73 -10.92
CA SER A 52 -6.17 3.62 -11.62
C SER A 52 -6.13 2.28 -12.36
N ALA A 53 -6.30 2.29 -13.67
CA ALA A 53 -6.41 1.09 -14.52
C ALA A 53 -5.76 1.24 -15.90
N ASN A 54 -4.87 2.23 -16.07
CA ASN A 54 -4.25 2.54 -17.35
C ASN A 54 -2.72 2.69 -17.29
N SER A 55 -2.11 2.03 -16.30
CA SER A 55 -0.66 1.92 -16.21
C SER A 55 -0.05 1.12 -17.37
N LYS A 56 1.27 1.17 -17.52
CA LYS A 56 1.95 0.33 -18.53
C LYS A 56 1.69 -1.15 -18.29
N PHE A 57 1.65 -1.59 -17.02
CA PHE A 57 1.29 -2.95 -16.64
C PHE A 57 -0.14 -3.32 -17.08
N ASP A 58 -1.13 -2.43 -16.87
CA ASP A 58 -2.50 -2.67 -17.31
C ASP A 58 -2.60 -2.81 -18.84
N LYS A 59 -1.90 -1.95 -19.57
CA LYS A 59 -1.83 -2.01 -21.05
C LYS A 59 -1.18 -3.30 -21.53
N TRP A 60 -0.11 -3.73 -20.88
CA TRP A 60 0.53 -5.01 -21.16
C TRP A 60 -0.45 -6.18 -20.91
N ARG A 61 -1.17 -6.18 -19.81
CA ARG A 61 -2.17 -7.22 -19.49
C ARG A 61 -3.30 -7.28 -20.53
N ARG A 62 -3.61 -6.17 -21.18
CA ARG A 62 -4.59 -6.10 -22.28
C ARG A 62 -4.00 -6.37 -23.66
N GLY A 63 -2.68 -6.60 -23.77
CA GLY A 63 -1.99 -6.82 -25.05
C GLY A 63 -1.79 -5.54 -25.89
N GLU A 64 -1.85 -4.37 -25.27
CA GLU A 64 -1.72 -3.06 -25.96
C GLU A 64 -0.27 -2.58 -26.04
N THR A 65 0.62 -3.12 -25.20
CA THR A 65 2.05 -2.78 -25.15
C THR A 65 2.85 -3.92 -24.53
N ASP A 66 4.18 -3.85 -24.64
CA ASP A 66 5.07 -4.81 -23.98
C ASP A 66 5.75 -4.17 -22.76
N LEU A 67 6.02 -5.00 -21.75
CA LEU A 67 6.99 -4.67 -20.72
C LEU A 67 8.40 -4.85 -21.29
N SER A 68 9.34 -4.01 -20.88
CA SER A 68 10.76 -4.27 -21.14
C SER A 68 11.23 -5.53 -20.41
N ASP A 69 12.34 -6.12 -20.86
CA ASP A 69 12.92 -7.30 -20.20
C ASP A 69 13.16 -7.07 -18.71
N LEU A 70 13.54 -5.86 -18.33
CA LEU A 70 13.81 -5.50 -16.94
C LEU A 70 12.49 -5.41 -16.12
N GLU A 71 11.45 -4.79 -16.66
CA GLU A 71 10.13 -4.71 -16.01
C GLU A 71 9.51 -6.11 -15.89
N TYR A 72 9.64 -6.94 -16.92
CA TYR A 72 9.11 -8.30 -16.90
C TYR A 72 9.87 -9.19 -15.91
N LEU A 73 11.19 -9.08 -15.84
CA LEU A 73 11.99 -9.75 -14.81
C LEU A 73 11.55 -9.30 -13.41
N GLY A 74 11.31 -8.01 -13.20
CA GLY A 74 10.82 -7.48 -11.92
C GLY A 74 9.45 -8.06 -11.55
N TYR A 75 8.54 -8.16 -12.50
CA TYR A 75 7.24 -8.80 -12.30
C TYR A 75 7.36 -10.28 -11.92
N GLN A 76 8.26 -11.02 -12.60
CA GLN A 76 8.50 -12.43 -12.26
C GLN A 76 9.08 -12.58 -10.84
N LEU A 77 10.05 -11.75 -10.46
CA LEU A 77 10.63 -11.74 -9.10
C LEU A 77 9.59 -11.38 -8.04
N PHE A 78 8.71 -10.45 -8.34
CA PHE A 78 7.62 -10.02 -7.46
C PHE A 78 6.67 -11.16 -7.09
N LEU A 79 6.39 -12.07 -8.04
CA LEU A 79 5.46 -13.20 -7.88
C LEU A 79 6.11 -14.49 -7.37
N LYS A 80 7.42 -14.51 -7.18
CA LYS A 80 8.13 -15.71 -6.73
C LYS A 80 8.45 -15.63 -5.24
N GLU A 81 8.41 -16.82 -4.60
CA GLU A 81 8.90 -17.01 -3.23
C GLU A 81 10.35 -16.50 -3.11
N GLY A 82 10.62 -15.79 -2.02
CA GLY A 82 11.98 -15.55 -1.59
C GLY A 82 12.66 -16.87 -1.24
N GLY A 83 13.97 -16.92 -1.26
CA GLY A 83 14.58 -18.21 -1.03
C GLY A 83 15.96 -18.18 -0.40
N ASP A 84 16.14 -19.10 0.54
CA ASP A 84 17.45 -19.61 0.93
C ASP A 84 17.72 -20.86 0.06
N PRO A 85 18.84 -20.92 -0.67
CA PRO A 85 19.25 -22.10 -1.43
C PRO A 85 19.31 -23.38 -0.61
N GLU A 86 19.54 -23.29 0.70
CA GLU A 86 19.57 -24.44 1.61
C GLU A 86 18.15 -24.98 1.91
N ILE A 87 17.14 -24.07 1.94
CA ILE A 87 15.75 -24.45 2.20
C ILE A 87 15.05 -24.91 0.91
N ASN A 88 15.40 -24.32 -0.22
CA ASN A 88 14.83 -24.64 -1.53
C ASN A 88 15.92 -24.88 -2.59
N PRO A 89 16.67 -25.99 -2.51
CA PRO A 89 17.76 -26.28 -3.43
C PRO A 89 17.29 -26.33 -4.88
N GLY A 90 17.78 -25.43 -5.73
CA GLY A 90 17.40 -25.34 -7.14
C GLY A 90 16.13 -24.53 -7.40
N GLY A 91 15.56 -23.89 -6.39
CA GLY A 91 14.49 -22.91 -6.55
C GLY A 91 15.00 -21.63 -7.21
N GLU A 92 14.18 -21.05 -8.08
CA GLU A 92 14.41 -19.69 -8.56
C GLU A 92 13.88 -18.71 -7.51
N PHE A 93 14.79 -17.95 -6.89
CA PHE A 93 14.46 -17.05 -5.81
C PHE A 93 13.80 -15.78 -6.34
N GLY A 94 12.75 -15.36 -5.64
CA GLY A 94 12.03 -14.14 -5.88
C GLY A 94 12.17 -13.13 -4.73
N ALA A 95 11.24 -12.17 -4.71
CA ALA A 95 11.24 -11.08 -3.74
C ALA A 95 10.13 -11.21 -2.68
N ASP A 96 9.34 -12.28 -2.73
CA ASP A 96 8.29 -12.61 -1.75
C ASP A 96 7.18 -11.55 -1.58
N CYS A 97 7.05 -10.61 -2.52
CA CYS A 97 6.16 -9.46 -2.40
C CYS A 97 4.68 -9.84 -2.48
N PHE A 98 4.37 -10.92 -3.21
CA PHE A 98 2.99 -11.30 -3.57
C PHE A 98 2.16 -11.78 -2.38
N HIS A 99 2.76 -12.15 -1.27
CA HIS A 99 2.02 -12.59 -0.07
C HIS A 99 1.13 -11.48 0.49
N CYS A 100 1.66 -10.26 0.57
CA CYS A 100 0.92 -9.09 1.03
C CYS A 100 0.39 -8.26 -0.15
N HIS A 101 1.13 -8.21 -1.26
CA HIS A 101 0.81 -7.41 -2.44
C HIS A 101 0.38 -8.27 -3.63
N GLY A 102 -0.48 -9.28 -3.40
CA GLY A 102 -0.99 -10.14 -4.45
C GLY A 102 -1.65 -9.39 -5.60
N GLU A 103 -1.52 -9.93 -6.82
CA GLU A 103 -2.11 -9.33 -8.03
C GLU A 103 -3.62 -9.59 -8.17
N ALA A 104 -4.23 -10.35 -7.26
CA ALA A 104 -5.66 -10.62 -7.28
C ALA A 104 -6.46 -9.32 -7.26
N GLY A 105 -7.34 -9.16 -8.24
CA GLY A 105 -8.08 -7.91 -8.43
C GLY A 105 -7.24 -6.73 -8.93
N LEU A 106 -5.96 -6.95 -9.27
CA LEU A 106 -5.02 -5.94 -9.80
C LEU A 106 -4.78 -4.72 -8.87
N GLN A 107 -5.06 -4.87 -7.59
CA GLN A 107 -4.85 -3.81 -6.59
C GLN A 107 -3.47 -3.90 -5.92
N PHE A 108 -2.78 -5.04 -6.03
CA PHE A 108 -1.50 -5.27 -5.38
C PHE A 108 -1.55 -4.96 -3.87
N SER A 109 -2.58 -5.50 -3.22
CA SER A 109 -2.83 -5.42 -1.77
C SER A 109 -3.80 -6.53 -1.38
N ASP A 110 -3.55 -7.17 -0.25
CA ASP A 110 -4.47 -8.11 0.38
C ASP A 110 -5.48 -7.41 1.32
N TYR A 111 -5.29 -6.09 1.53
CA TYR A 111 -6.07 -5.25 2.44
C TYR A 111 -5.97 -5.64 3.93
N LEU A 112 -5.09 -6.55 4.27
CA LEU A 112 -4.85 -6.99 5.65
C LEU A 112 -3.83 -6.08 6.35
N PHE A 113 -3.50 -6.44 7.58
CA PHE A 113 -2.58 -5.67 8.42
C PHE A 113 -1.38 -6.53 8.76
N HIS A 114 -0.19 -6.01 8.52
CA HIS A 114 1.07 -6.71 8.69
C HIS A 114 2.09 -5.85 9.42
N ASN A 115 3.00 -6.51 10.11
CA ASN A 115 4.22 -5.92 10.62
C ASN A 115 5.37 -6.31 9.69
N ASN A 116 5.84 -5.36 8.91
CA ASN A 116 6.89 -5.56 7.91
C ASN A 116 8.31 -5.40 8.44
N GLY A 117 8.49 -5.45 9.75
CA GLY A 117 9.83 -5.45 10.37
C GLY A 117 10.58 -4.12 10.25
N LEU A 118 9.88 -2.97 10.31
CA LEU A 118 10.54 -1.66 10.33
C LEU A 118 11.23 -1.35 11.66
N ASP A 119 10.62 -1.79 12.77
CA ASP A 119 11.10 -1.48 14.11
C ASP A 119 11.03 -2.71 15.05
N PRO A 120 11.93 -2.79 16.06
CA PRO A 120 11.90 -3.85 17.04
C PRO A 120 10.82 -3.65 18.11
N SER A 121 10.29 -2.43 18.28
CA SER A 121 9.23 -2.06 19.22
C SER A 121 8.35 -0.96 18.67
N PHE A 122 7.12 -0.85 19.20
CA PHE A 122 6.05 0.00 18.67
C PHE A 122 5.47 0.94 19.73
N GLU A 123 6.28 1.41 20.69
CA GLU A 123 5.83 2.27 21.78
C GLU A 123 5.33 3.64 21.28
N ASN A 124 5.97 4.19 20.25
CA ASN A 124 5.66 5.52 19.70
C ASN A 124 4.54 5.48 18.64
N ASP A 125 4.44 4.38 17.91
CA ASP A 125 3.39 4.15 16.92
C ASP A 125 2.95 2.68 16.96
N PRO A 126 1.99 2.37 17.85
CA PRO A 126 1.55 1.00 18.06
C PRO A 126 0.76 0.39 16.90
N GLY A 127 0.33 1.20 15.93
CA GLY A 127 -0.46 0.72 14.79
C GLY A 127 -1.87 0.25 15.20
N ARG A 128 -2.30 -0.86 14.60
CA ARG A 128 -3.67 -1.40 14.72
C ARG A 128 -4.11 -1.66 16.16
N VAL A 129 -3.23 -2.01 17.08
CA VAL A 129 -3.56 -2.27 18.49
C VAL A 129 -4.27 -1.07 19.15
N ASN A 130 -4.01 0.16 18.70
CA ASN A 130 -4.70 1.35 19.20
C ASN A 130 -6.22 1.33 18.94
N VAL A 131 -6.66 0.56 17.97
CA VAL A 131 -8.08 0.42 17.61
C VAL A 131 -8.67 -0.85 18.21
N THR A 132 -7.94 -1.96 18.14
CA THR A 132 -8.44 -3.27 18.54
C THR A 132 -8.24 -3.58 20.03
N GLY A 133 -7.24 -2.98 20.66
CA GLY A 133 -6.78 -3.33 22.00
C GLY A 133 -6.13 -4.72 22.10
N PHE A 134 -5.95 -5.42 20.98
CA PHE A 134 -5.39 -6.76 20.94
C PHE A 134 -3.86 -6.68 20.79
N VAL A 135 -3.14 -7.17 21.78
CA VAL A 135 -1.67 -6.99 21.88
C VAL A 135 -0.89 -7.54 20.67
N LEU A 136 -1.41 -8.59 20.02
CA LEU A 136 -0.79 -9.15 18.82
C LEU A 136 -0.97 -8.27 17.57
N ASP A 137 -1.82 -7.24 17.63
CA ASP A 137 -1.97 -6.24 16.57
C ASP A 137 -0.94 -5.09 16.70
N SER A 138 -0.02 -5.16 17.65
CA SER A 138 1.04 -4.15 17.83
C SER A 138 1.99 -4.13 16.64
N GLY A 139 2.21 -2.96 16.08
CA GLY A 139 3.08 -2.75 14.91
C GLY A 139 2.49 -3.21 13.58
N LEU A 140 1.19 -3.60 13.57
CA LEU A 140 0.52 -3.97 12.34
C LEU A 140 -0.06 -2.72 11.65
N PHE A 141 0.28 -2.56 10.36
CA PHE A 141 -0.22 -1.50 9.50
C PHE A 141 -0.86 -2.11 8.25
N LYS A 142 -1.85 -1.41 7.69
CA LYS A 142 -2.60 -1.92 6.53
C LYS A 142 -1.71 -1.93 5.29
N THR A 143 -1.72 -3.05 4.55
CA THR A 143 -1.06 -3.16 3.24
C THR A 143 -1.67 -2.14 2.27
N PRO A 144 -0.87 -1.18 1.76
CA PRO A 144 -1.34 -0.25 0.73
C PRO A 144 -1.38 -0.92 -0.63
N THR A 145 -2.14 -0.35 -1.57
CA THR A 145 -1.98 -0.69 -2.98
C THR A 145 -0.60 -0.26 -3.49
N LEU A 146 -0.02 -1.02 -4.42
CA LEU A 146 1.20 -0.59 -5.12
C LEU A 146 0.90 0.19 -6.42
N ARG A 147 -0.36 0.39 -6.76
CA ARG A 147 -0.71 1.27 -7.88
C ARG A 147 -0.22 2.68 -7.60
N ASN A 148 0.46 3.26 -8.58
CA ASN A 148 1.07 4.58 -8.47
C ASN A 148 2.12 4.73 -7.35
N VAL A 149 2.62 3.63 -6.77
CA VAL A 149 3.60 3.66 -5.69
C VAL A 149 4.82 4.52 -6.02
N ALA A 150 5.27 4.53 -7.28
CA ALA A 150 6.40 5.36 -7.71
C ALA A 150 6.15 6.89 -7.65
N LEU A 151 4.93 7.32 -7.32
CA LEU A 151 4.53 8.74 -7.21
C LEU A 151 4.20 9.14 -5.76
N SER A 152 4.23 8.21 -4.81
CA SER A 152 3.70 8.40 -3.45
C SER A 152 4.75 8.49 -2.35
N ALA A 153 6.00 8.80 -2.69
CA ALA A 153 7.00 9.07 -1.65
C ALA A 153 6.54 10.22 -0.70
N PRO A 154 6.93 10.18 0.58
CA PRO A 154 7.78 9.19 1.25
C PRO A 154 7.03 7.89 1.58
N TYR A 155 7.78 6.80 1.80
CA TYR A 155 7.27 5.44 1.96
C TYR A 155 7.28 4.97 3.42
N MET A 156 6.55 3.87 3.66
CA MET A 156 6.22 3.25 4.93
C MET A 156 5.16 4.05 5.71
N HIS A 157 4.67 3.50 6.83
CA HIS A 157 3.61 4.14 7.62
C HIS A 157 4.03 5.48 8.24
N ASP A 158 5.32 5.66 8.49
CA ASP A 158 5.90 6.86 9.09
C ASP A 158 6.67 7.76 8.09
N GLY A 159 6.73 7.35 6.82
CA GLY A 159 7.38 8.15 5.78
C GLY A 159 8.91 8.18 5.84
N ARG A 160 9.56 7.20 6.48
CA ARG A 160 11.02 7.21 6.69
C ARG A 160 11.87 7.03 5.43
N PHE A 161 11.33 6.42 4.38
CA PHE A 161 12.06 6.19 3.13
C PHE A 161 11.60 7.14 2.03
N ASN A 162 12.56 7.69 1.28
CA ASN A 162 12.31 8.67 0.23
C ASN A 162 12.39 8.09 -1.19
N SER A 163 12.84 6.85 -1.33
CA SER A 163 13.01 6.20 -2.62
C SER A 163 12.52 4.74 -2.60
N LEU A 164 12.17 4.19 -3.76
CA LEU A 164 11.83 2.78 -3.91
C LEU A 164 13.05 1.88 -3.70
N GLU A 165 14.27 2.41 -3.93
CA GLU A 165 15.52 1.73 -3.63
C GLU A 165 15.62 1.42 -2.15
N GLU A 166 15.36 2.40 -1.28
CA GLU A 166 15.38 2.20 0.18
C GLU A 166 14.31 1.20 0.63
N VAL A 167 13.12 1.23 0.02
CA VAL A 167 12.05 0.25 0.29
C VAL A 167 12.48 -1.17 -0.10
N VAL A 168 13.02 -1.35 -1.30
CA VAL A 168 13.49 -2.67 -1.77
C VAL A 168 14.68 -3.15 -0.94
N ASP A 169 15.58 -2.26 -0.53
CA ASP A 169 16.70 -2.59 0.34
C ASP A 169 16.25 -3.02 1.73
N HIS A 170 15.19 -2.39 2.30
CA HIS A 170 14.59 -2.82 3.55
C HIS A 170 14.08 -4.27 3.46
N TYR A 171 13.24 -4.58 2.47
CA TYR A 171 12.74 -5.95 2.29
C TYR A 171 13.86 -6.94 1.95
N ASN A 172 14.86 -6.50 1.17
CA ASN A 172 16.03 -7.32 0.88
C ASN A 172 16.88 -7.64 2.13
N SER A 173 16.88 -6.76 3.13
CA SER A 173 17.54 -7.02 4.42
C SER A 173 16.79 -8.02 5.31
N GLY A 174 15.52 -8.28 5.01
CA GLY A 174 14.62 -9.11 5.80
C GLY A 174 13.95 -8.39 6.96
N GLY A 175 14.21 -7.08 7.16
CA GLY A 175 13.66 -6.29 8.24
C GLY A 175 14.24 -6.63 9.61
N VAL A 176 13.61 -6.09 10.65
CA VAL A 176 14.02 -6.28 12.06
C VAL A 176 13.03 -7.21 12.77
N SER A 177 13.55 -8.23 13.43
CA SER A 177 12.72 -9.17 14.21
C SER A 177 12.06 -8.47 15.39
N SER A 178 10.78 -8.76 15.61
CA SER A 178 9.99 -8.31 16.75
C SER A 178 8.97 -9.39 17.15
N SER A 179 8.28 -9.21 18.29
CA SER A 179 7.33 -10.21 18.79
C SER A 179 6.08 -10.39 17.93
N THR A 180 5.79 -9.45 17.05
CA THR A 180 4.61 -9.42 16.17
C THR A 180 4.97 -9.35 14.70
N ILE A 181 6.25 -9.56 14.34
CA ILE A 181 6.67 -9.57 12.94
C ILE A 181 5.85 -10.59 12.14
N ASP A 182 5.44 -10.20 10.94
CA ASP A 182 4.64 -11.06 10.09
C ASP A 182 5.41 -12.34 9.70
N THR A 183 4.70 -13.46 9.62
CA THR A 183 5.28 -14.75 9.26
C THR A 183 5.79 -14.79 7.82
N PHE A 184 5.31 -13.90 6.96
CA PHE A 184 5.83 -13.74 5.60
C PHE A 184 7.16 -12.96 5.54
N MET A 185 7.56 -12.30 6.63
CA MET A 185 8.91 -11.72 6.79
C MET A 185 9.90 -12.82 7.24
N LYS A 186 10.07 -13.84 6.43
CA LYS A 186 10.76 -15.11 6.75
C LYS A 186 12.27 -14.95 6.95
N TYR A 187 12.87 -13.94 6.34
CA TYR A 187 14.32 -13.81 6.17
C TYR A 187 14.93 -12.70 7.02
N THR A 188 14.47 -12.54 8.26
CA THR A 188 15.01 -11.55 9.22
C THR A 188 16.47 -11.82 9.60
N THR A 189 17.01 -12.98 9.23
CA THR A 189 18.44 -13.30 9.34
C THR A 189 18.95 -13.62 7.93
N GLY A 190 19.90 -12.82 7.43
CA GLY A 190 20.48 -12.99 6.10
C GLY A 190 19.79 -12.22 4.97
N GLY A 191 18.50 -11.95 5.06
CA GLY A 191 17.73 -11.24 4.03
C GLY A 191 17.36 -12.11 2.83
N LEU A 192 16.86 -11.48 1.76
CA LEU A 192 16.47 -12.14 0.50
C LEU A 192 17.66 -12.34 -0.46
N GLU A 193 18.80 -11.72 -0.18
CA GLU A 193 20.04 -11.79 -0.99
C GLU A 193 19.83 -11.43 -2.48
N LEU A 194 18.92 -10.53 -2.79
CA LEU A 194 18.69 -10.09 -4.16
C LEU A 194 19.91 -9.38 -4.74
N ALA A 195 20.36 -9.83 -5.90
CA ALA A 195 21.44 -9.18 -6.64
C ALA A 195 21.04 -7.75 -7.06
N PRO A 196 22.02 -6.84 -7.28
CA PRO A 196 21.73 -5.46 -7.69
C PRO A 196 20.83 -5.35 -8.94
N GLN A 197 20.97 -6.27 -9.90
CA GLN A 197 20.14 -6.31 -11.09
C GLN A 197 18.69 -6.71 -10.79
N GLN A 198 18.47 -7.62 -9.84
CA GLN A 198 17.16 -8.05 -9.42
C GLN A 198 16.42 -6.93 -8.67
N LYS A 199 17.11 -6.18 -7.80
CA LYS A 199 16.55 -4.98 -7.16
C LYS A 199 16.13 -3.92 -8.17
N LYS A 200 16.98 -3.65 -9.18
CA LYS A 200 16.65 -2.74 -10.29
C LYS A 200 15.42 -3.21 -11.08
N ALA A 201 15.31 -4.51 -11.31
CA ALA A 201 14.17 -5.08 -12.02
C ALA A 201 12.86 -4.91 -11.22
N LEU A 202 12.86 -5.17 -9.92
CA LEU A 202 11.71 -4.91 -9.05
C LEU A 202 11.28 -3.44 -9.09
N ILE A 203 12.21 -2.52 -8.98
CA ILE A 203 11.93 -1.08 -9.05
C ILE A 203 11.35 -0.71 -10.42
N ALA A 204 11.89 -1.27 -11.52
CA ALA A 204 11.34 -1.05 -12.86
C ALA A 204 9.90 -1.55 -12.98
N PHE A 205 9.58 -2.71 -12.41
CA PHE A 205 8.20 -3.20 -12.36
C PHE A 205 7.29 -2.28 -11.54
N LEU A 206 7.72 -1.81 -10.37
CA LEU A 206 6.94 -0.85 -9.57
C LEU A 206 6.67 0.45 -10.33
N HIS A 207 7.62 0.92 -11.14
CA HIS A 207 7.38 2.05 -12.05
C HIS A 207 6.37 1.73 -13.16
N ALA A 208 6.28 0.48 -13.64
CA ALA A 208 5.30 0.08 -14.63
C ALA A 208 3.84 0.08 -14.11
N LEU A 209 3.64 0.14 -12.78
CA LEU A 209 2.35 0.31 -12.12
C LEU A 209 1.85 1.76 -12.08
N ARG A 210 2.64 2.71 -12.61
CA ARG A 210 2.26 4.13 -12.66
C ARG A 210 1.23 4.39 -13.74
N ASP A 211 0.13 5.02 -13.33
CA ASP A 211 -0.95 5.48 -14.21
C ASP A 211 -0.99 7.02 -14.20
N THR A 212 -0.47 7.62 -15.26
CA THR A 212 -0.43 9.08 -15.41
C THR A 212 -1.75 9.66 -15.91
N THR A 213 -2.73 8.84 -16.27
CA THR A 213 -4.06 9.30 -16.68
C THR A 213 -5.01 9.45 -15.49
N PHE A 214 -4.59 8.97 -14.33
CA PHE A 214 -5.34 9.02 -13.08
C PHE A 214 -5.12 10.34 -12.30
N ILE A 215 -4.03 11.06 -12.58
CA ILE A 215 -3.57 12.26 -11.87
C ILE A 215 -3.86 13.50 -12.72
#